data_0f87c675051eb148ca6b3378f68cdbaf
#
_entry.id   0f87c675051eb148ca6b3378f68cdbaf
#
_cell.length_a   1.000
_cell.length_b   1.000
_cell.length_c   1.000
_cell.angle_alpha   90.00
_cell.angle_beta   90.00
_cell.angle_gamma   90.00
#
_symmetry.space_group_name_H-M   'P 1'
#
loop_
_entity.id
_entity.type
_entity.pdbx_description
1 polymer ?
#
loop_
_entity_poly.entity_id
_entity_poly.type
_entity_poly.pdbx_seq_one_letter_code
_entity_poly.pdbx_strand_id
1 'polypeptide(L)'
;MGEKHNGGKGMKRKIIIPLLAAAAILAVALAASNIGRGDVGQRHILVAYFSATGNTKAVAETTATVLHGDLFRIAAEEPYTDADLGHGESARVTREQADPNSRPAIKNRVENWEQYDTVVIGYPIWNGDAPRIISTFVQSYDFTGKKVAVFCTSGSSGVEDSQEKLRGLLPGAEFRPGIRFDAAATVADVRAWAAEADIG
;
A
#
# COMPACT_ATOMS: atom_id res chain seq x y z
N MET A 1 -78.53 -28.45 57.34
CA MET A 1 -78.52 -27.41 56.34
C MET A 1 -77.13 -26.83 56.32
N GLY A 2 -76.34 -27.11 55.31
CA GLY A 2 -74.98 -26.60 55.20
C GLY A 2 -74.39 -27.08 53.90
N GLU A 3 -74.35 -26.18 52.97
CA GLU A 3 -73.92 -26.38 51.62
C GLU A 3 -72.39 -26.41 51.55
N LYS A 4 -71.80 -27.39 50.90
CA LYS A 4 -70.43 -27.52 50.70
C LYS A 4 -70.04 -26.88 49.33
N HIS A 5 -69.24 -25.83 49.37
CA HIS A 5 -68.67 -25.24 48.19
C HIS A 5 -67.39 -25.97 47.78
N ASN A 6 -67.36 -26.48 46.57
CA ASN A 6 -66.25 -27.22 45.99
C ASN A 6 -65.41 -26.28 45.12
N GLY A 7 -64.20 -25.96 45.60
CA GLY A 7 -63.26 -25.09 44.91
C GLY A 7 -62.39 -25.84 43.93
N GLY A 8 -62.67 -25.69 42.63
CA GLY A 8 -61.82 -26.26 41.59
C GLY A 8 -60.46 -25.55 41.49
N LYS A 9 -59.40 -26.31 41.67
CA LYS A 9 -58.00 -25.87 41.43
C LYS A 9 -57.68 -25.88 39.93
N GLY A 10 -57.70 -24.70 39.31
CA GLY A 10 -57.16 -24.51 37.95
C GLY A 10 -55.67 -24.72 37.92
N MET A 11 -55.23 -25.77 37.22
CA MET A 11 -53.86 -26.11 36.99
C MET A 11 -53.28 -25.24 35.86
N LYS A 12 -52.49 -24.24 36.22
CA LYS A 12 -51.75 -23.42 35.23
C LYS A 12 -50.65 -24.26 34.60
N ARG A 13 -50.83 -24.69 33.35
CA ARG A 13 -49.78 -25.31 32.54
C ARG A 13 -48.76 -24.24 32.22
N LYS A 14 -47.57 -24.38 32.79
CA LYS A 14 -46.35 -23.61 32.37
C LYS A 14 -45.89 -24.18 31.05
N ILE A 15 -46.02 -23.38 29.99
CA ILE A 15 -45.40 -23.69 28.69
C ILE A 15 -43.89 -23.42 28.85
N ILE A 16 -43.11 -24.49 28.94
CA ILE A 16 -41.67 -24.43 28.87
C ILE A 16 -41.29 -24.46 27.38
N ILE A 17 -41.00 -23.31 26.80
CA ILE A 17 -40.42 -23.22 25.45
C ILE A 17 -38.97 -23.63 25.61
N PRO A 18 -38.47 -24.65 24.90
CA PRO A 18 -37.08 -25.06 25.05
C PRO A 18 -36.15 -23.98 24.49
N LEU A 19 -35.26 -23.50 25.35
CA LEU A 19 -34.25 -22.47 25.09
C LEU A 19 -33.27 -22.82 23.93
N LEU A 20 -33.31 -24.05 23.45
CA LEU A 20 -32.48 -24.56 22.36
C LEU A 20 -32.87 -24.08 20.96
N ALA A 21 -34.11 -23.66 20.73
CA ALA A 21 -34.57 -23.16 19.44
C ALA A 21 -34.09 -21.73 19.15
N ALA A 22 -33.92 -20.90 20.20
CA ALA A 22 -33.44 -19.53 20.06
C ALA A 22 -31.95 -19.42 19.69
N ALA A 23 -31.14 -20.35 20.18
CA ALA A 23 -29.70 -20.38 19.86
C ALA A 23 -29.42 -20.77 18.40
N ALA A 24 -30.21 -21.66 17.82
CA ALA A 24 -30.07 -22.08 16.44
C ALA A 24 -30.45 -20.97 15.43
N ILE A 25 -31.47 -20.19 15.74
CA ILE A 25 -31.94 -19.06 14.89
C ILE A 25 -30.92 -17.91 14.93
N LEU A 26 -30.27 -17.66 16.09
CA LEU A 26 -29.25 -16.63 16.22
C LEU A 26 -27.96 -17.00 15.49
N ALA A 27 -27.58 -18.28 15.49
CA ALA A 27 -26.41 -18.77 14.77
C ALA A 27 -26.59 -18.70 13.24
N VAL A 28 -27.80 -18.98 12.72
CA VAL A 28 -28.11 -18.85 11.30
C VAL A 28 -28.13 -17.37 10.87
N ALA A 29 -28.63 -16.47 11.71
CA ALA A 29 -28.61 -15.04 11.42
C ALA A 29 -27.18 -14.45 11.41
N LEU A 30 -26.29 -14.93 12.28
CA LEU A 30 -24.87 -14.55 12.27
C LEU A 30 -24.08 -15.16 11.09
N ALA A 31 -24.43 -16.35 10.66
CA ALA A 31 -23.84 -16.96 9.46
C ALA A 31 -24.35 -16.29 8.16
N ALA A 32 -25.62 -15.87 8.11
CA ALA A 32 -26.18 -15.16 6.97
C ALA A 32 -25.68 -13.71 6.84
N SER A 33 -25.24 -13.08 7.92
CA SER A 33 -24.63 -11.74 7.86
C SER A 33 -23.19 -11.72 7.35
N ASN A 34 -22.53 -12.89 7.25
CA ASN A 34 -21.21 -13.04 6.63
C ASN A 34 -21.27 -13.52 5.16
N ILE A 35 -22.45 -13.87 4.64
CA ILE A 35 -22.63 -14.23 3.23
C ILE A 35 -23.17 -12.98 2.52
N GLY A 36 -22.28 -12.07 2.11
CA GLY A 36 -22.72 -10.98 1.27
C GLY A 36 -22.14 -9.59 1.53
N ARG A 37 -21.08 -9.47 2.33
CA ARG A 37 -20.11 -8.42 2.03
C ARG A 37 -19.20 -8.98 0.94
N GLY A 38 -19.66 -8.92 -0.29
CA GLY A 38 -18.76 -8.93 -1.43
C GLY A 38 -17.70 -7.91 -1.08
N ASP A 39 -16.46 -8.36 -1.11
CA ASP A 39 -15.28 -7.52 -1.07
C ASP A 39 -15.45 -6.50 -2.22
N VAL A 40 -16.06 -5.35 -1.92
CA VAL A 40 -16.20 -4.25 -2.86
C VAL A 40 -14.80 -3.68 -2.93
N GLY A 41 -13.91 -4.41 -3.70
CA GLY A 41 -12.67 -3.89 -4.18
C GLY A 41 -11.86 -3.11 -3.15
N GLN A 42 -11.53 -3.71 -2.00
CA GLN A 42 -10.54 -3.10 -1.11
C GLN A 42 -9.23 -3.07 -1.90
N ARG A 43 -8.86 -1.90 -2.37
CA ARG A 43 -7.61 -1.69 -3.09
C ARG A 43 -6.46 -2.00 -2.14
N HIS A 44 -5.61 -2.93 -2.52
CA HIS A 44 -4.39 -3.23 -1.80
C HIS A 44 -3.26 -2.40 -2.40
N ILE A 45 -2.90 -1.34 -1.72
CA ILE A 45 -1.91 -0.37 -2.19
C ILE A 45 -0.59 -0.59 -1.47
N LEU A 46 0.49 -0.72 -2.22
CA LEU A 46 1.84 -0.71 -1.71
C LEU A 46 2.49 0.65 -2.00
N VAL A 47 3.05 1.29 -0.98
CA VAL A 47 3.92 2.46 -1.13
C VAL A 47 5.36 2.01 -0.88
N ALA A 48 6.06 1.65 -1.95
CA ALA A 48 7.46 1.27 -1.92
C ALA A 48 8.34 2.52 -2.11
N TYR A 49 9.37 2.70 -1.28
CA TYR A 49 10.23 3.86 -1.41
C TYR A 49 11.70 3.56 -1.12
N PHE A 50 12.56 4.29 -1.80
CA PHE A 50 13.97 4.40 -1.47
C PHE A 50 14.29 5.82 -0.99
N SER A 51 15.05 5.93 0.10
CA SER A 51 15.47 7.21 0.66
C SER A 51 16.82 7.06 1.36
N ALA A 52 17.81 7.83 0.94
CA ALA A 52 19.13 7.86 1.56
C ALA A 52 19.18 8.88 2.72
N THR A 53 18.61 10.08 2.54
CA THR A 53 18.73 11.21 3.48
C THR A 53 17.45 11.49 4.28
N GLY A 54 16.35 10.76 4.02
CA GLY A 54 15.08 10.90 4.75
C GLY A 54 14.00 11.71 4.04
N ASN A 55 14.30 12.54 3.05
CA ASN A 55 13.31 13.39 2.37
C ASN A 55 12.20 12.55 1.71
N THR A 56 12.55 11.59 0.88
CA THR A 56 11.58 10.71 0.23
C THR A 56 10.81 9.87 1.24
N LYS A 57 11.44 9.47 2.35
CA LYS A 57 10.78 8.74 3.43
C LYS A 57 9.59 9.51 3.98
N ALA A 58 9.78 10.80 4.31
CA ALA A 58 8.72 11.64 4.87
C ALA A 58 7.49 11.74 3.94
N VAL A 59 7.74 11.89 2.63
CA VAL A 59 6.68 11.91 1.62
C VAL A 59 6.00 10.54 1.50
N ALA A 60 6.78 9.45 1.54
CA ALA A 60 6.24 8.09 1.46
C ALA A 60 5.33 7.74 2.65
N GLU A 61 5.70 8.16 3.87
CA GLU A 61 4.88 7.99 5.06
C GLU A 61 3.55 8.76 4.96
N THR A 62 3.60 10.00 4.45
CA THR A 62 2.39 10.78 4.17
C THR A 62 1.53 10.11 3.10
N THR A 63 2.15 9.62 2.03
CA THR A 63 1.47 8.93 0.93
C THR A 63 0.78 7.65 1.40
N ALA A 64 1.48 6.81 2.17
CA ALA A 64 0.89 5.59 2.72
C ALA A 64 -0.29 5.89 3.66
N THR A 65 -0.19 6.94 4.46
CA THR A 65 -1.30 7.39 5.33
C THR A 65 -2.52 7.84 4.51
N VAL A 66 -2.31 8.65 3.47
CA VAL A 66 -3.40 9.19 2.63
C VAL A 66 -4.09 8.10 1.83
N LEU A 67 -3.33 7.14 1.32
CA LEU A 67 -3.84 6.05 0.48
C LEU A 67 -4.30 4.83 1.28
N HIS A 68 -4.10 4.83 2.61
CA HIS A 68 -4.31 3.65 3.46
C HIS A 68 -3.55 2.42 2.95
N GLY A 69 -2.35 2.65 2.41
CA GLY A 69 -1.49 1.62 1.83
C GLY A 69 -0.41 1.14 2.77
N ASP A 70 0.11 -0.05 2.49
CA ASP A 70 1.26 -0.61 3.18
C ASP A 70 2.54 0.12 2.78
N LEU A 71 3.39 0.43 3.76
CA LEU A 71 4.64 1.12 3.54
C LEU A 71 5.81 0.13 3.46
N PHE A 72 6.59 0.18 2.38
CA PHE A 72 7.76 -0.68 2.20
C PHE A 72 9.00 0.16 1.88
N ARG A 73 10.03 0.07 2.74
CA ARG A 73 11.33 0.69 2.48
C ARG A 73 12.18 -0.25 1.61
N ILE A 74 12.57 0.19 0.44
CA ILE A 74 13.59 -0.48 -0.37
C ILE A 74 14.94 -0.25 0.30
N ALA A 75 15.52 -1.29 0.90
CA ALA A 75 16.77 -1.21 1.63
C ALA A 75 17.91 -1.76 0.78
N ALA A 76 18.92 -0.95 0.51
CA ALA A 76 20.12 -1.43 -0.14
C ALA A 76 20.85 -2.46 0.74
N GLU A 77 21.38 -3.52 0.15
CA GLU A 77 22.21 -4.51 0.86
C GLU A 77 23.41 -3.82 1.52
N GLU A 78 24.10 -2.95 0.78
CA GLU A 78 25.12 -2.06 1.28
C GLU A 78 24.53 -0.65 1.41
N PRO A 79 24.32 -0.14 2.64
CA PRO A 79 23.79 1.21 2.83
C PRO A 79 24.67 2.27 2.21
N TYR A 80 24.07 3.31 1.63
CA TYR A 80 24.80 4.46 1.10
C TYR A 80 25.32 5.32 2.25
N THR A 81 26.61 5.59 2.24
CA THR A 81 27.29 6.50 3.14
C THR A 81 27.30 7.94 2.58
N ASP A 82 27.64 8.92 3.40
CA ASP A 82 27.78 10.31 2.94
C ASP A 82 28.82 10.45 1.81
N ALA A 83 29.88 9.65 1.85
CA ALA A 83 30.89 9.61 0.79
C ALA A 83 30.32 9.03 -0.52
N ASP A 84 29.42 8.04 -0.44
CA ASP A 84 28.73 7.46 -1.60
C ASP A 84 27.79 8.46 -2.28
N LEU A 85 27.20 9.38 -1.49
CA LEU A 85 26.25 10.39 -1.96
C LEU A 85 26.92 11.67 -2.50
N GLY A 86 28.25 11.72 -2.52
CA GLY A 86 29.02 12.86 -3.04
C GLY A 86 28.81 13.10 -4.53
N HIS A 87 29.26 14.27 -5.01
CA HIS A 87 29.11 14.68 -6.42
C HIS A 87 30.34 14.36 -7.29
N GLY A 88 31.38 13.71 -6.73
CA GLY A 88 32.60 13.39 -7.48
C GLY A 88 32.43 12.13 -8.35
N GLU A 89 33.25 11.99 -9.40
CA GLU A 89 33.27 10.80 -10.28
C GLU A 89 33.54 9.49 -9.50
N SER A 90 34.24 9.58 -8.39
CA SER A 90 34.52 8.44 -7.51
C SER A 90 33.37 8.08 -6.58
N ALA A 91 32.34 8.93 -6.45
CA ALA A 91 31.18 8.63 -5.62
C ALA A 91 30.39 7.44 -6.20
N ARG A 92 29.92 6.57 -5.32
CA ARG A 92 29.16 5.37 -5.70
C ARG A 92 27.92 5.74 -6.53
N VAL A 93 27.18 6.76 -6.09
CA VAL A 93 25.98 7.26 -6.81
C VAL A 93 26.33 7.67 -8.24
N THR A 94 27.42 8.41 -8.45
CA THR A 94 27.83 8.85 -9.78
C THR A 94 28.14 7.66 -10.69
N ARG A 95 28.89 6.67 -10.19
CA ARG A 95 29.23 5.46 -10.97
C ARG A 95 27.98 4.62 -11.29
N GLU A 96 27.10 4.40 -10.31
CA GLU A 96 25.86 3.65 -10.51
C GLU A 96 24.95 4.34 -11.55
N GLN A 97 24.80 5.66 -11.48
CA GLN A 97 23.95 6.40 -12.41
C GLN A 97 24.55 6.44 -13.83
N ALA A 98 25.86 6.43 -13.97
CA ALA A 98 26.55 6.41 -15.28
C ALA A 98 26.37 5.05 -16.00
N ASP A 99 26.14 3.96 -15.27
CA ASP A 99 25.92 2.63 -15.85
C ASP A 99 24.40 2.29 -15.87
N PRO A 100 23.75 2.26 -17.06
CA PRO A 100 22.35 1.90 -17.18
C PRO A 100 22.04 0.46 -16.75
N ASN A 101 23.05 -0.41 -16.71
CA ASN A 101 22.93 -1.80 -16.30
C ASN A 101 23.21 -2.01 -14.81
N SER A 102 23.62 -0.99 -14.08
CA SER A 102 23.85 -1.09 -12.65
C SER A 102 22.58 -1.54 -11.92
N ARG A 103 22.73 -2.54 -11.04
CA ARG A 103 21.64 -3.12 -10.24
C ARG A 103 22.11 -3.33 -8.81
N PRO A 104 22.14 -2.25 -7.99
CA PRO A 104 22.49 -2.37 -6.58
C PRO A 104 21.57 -3.37 -5.87
N ALA A 105 22.16 -4.28 -5.09
CA ALA A 105 21.41 -5.34 -4.41
C ALA A 105 20.49 -4.78 -3.33
N ILE A 106 19.31 -5.40 -3.19
CA ILE A 106 18.28 -5.08 -2.20
C ILE A 106 18.29 -6.15 -1.11
N LYS A 107 18.34 -5.71 0.14
CA LYS A 107 18.41 -6.57 1.32
C LYS A 107 17.10 -7.26 1.68
N ASN A 108 15.97 -6.60 1.42
CA ASN A 108 14.64 -7.03 1.84
C ASN A 108 13.71 -7.28 0.66
N ARG A 109 12.61 -7.98 0.92
CA ARG A 109 11.61 -8.31 -0.10
C ARG A 109 10.22 -7.93 0.38
N VAL A 110 9.34 -7.58 -0.58
CA VAL A 110 7.90 -7.45 -0.31
C VAL A 110 7.32 -8.85 -0.15
N GLU A 111 6.66 -9.07 0.98
CA GLU A 111 5.90 -10.30 1.21
C GLU A 111 4.51 -10.18 0.55
N ASN A 112 3.95 -11.32 0.12
CA ASN A 112 2.59 -11.38 -0.47
C ASN A 112 2.38 -10.38 -1.62
N TRP A 113 3.37 -10.21 -2.50
CA TRP A 113 3.37 -9.27 -3.62
C TRP A 113 2.07 -9.30 -4.44
N GLU A 114 1.51 -10.50 -4.63
CA GLU A 114 0.33 -10.71 -5.47
C GLU A 114 -0.95 -10.04 -4.92
N GLN A 115 -0.98 -9.72 -3.62
CA GLN A 115 -2.13 -9.05 -3.03
C GLN A 115 -2.30 -7.59 -3.51
N TYR A 116 -1.21 -6.93 -3.95
CA TYR A 116 -1.26 -5.53 -4.33
C TYR A 116 -1.73 -5.37 -5.78
N ASP A 117 -2.74 -4.55 -5.98
CA ASP A 117 -3.22 -4.13 -7.29
C ASP A 117 -2.64 -2.77 -7.73
N THR A 118 -2.24 -1.95 -6.77
CA THR A 118 -1.66 -0.63 -6.99
C THR A 118 -0.32 -0.50 -6.28
N VAL A 119 0.69 -0.06 -6.99
CA VAL A 119 2.05 0.16 -6.45
C VAL A 119 2.48 1.59 -6.69
N VAL A 120 2.73 2.31 -5.60
CA VAL A 120 3.32 3.65 -5.63
C VAL A 120 4.82 3.53 -5.33
N ILE A 121 5.67 4.10 -6.19
CA ILE A 121 7.12 4.02 -6.03
C ILE A 121 7.69 5.43 -5.80
N GLY A 122 8.31 5.63 -4.63
CA GLY A 122 8.92 6.89 -4.23
C GLY A 122 10.45 6.85 -4.25
N TYR A 123 11.10 7.87 -4.83
CA TYR A 123 12.56 7.94 -4.91
C TYR A 123 13.08 9.38 -4.99
N PRO A 124 14.32 9.64 -4.58
CA PRO A 124 14.99 10.91 -4.88
C PRO A 124 15.46 10.93 -6.33
N ILE A 125 15.61 12.11 -6.95
CA ILE A 125 16.31 12.22 -8.23
C ILE A 125 17.82 12.30 -8.00
N TRP A 126 18.56 11.39 -8.60
CA TRP A 126 20.01 11.37 -8.63
C TRP A 126 20.53 11.54 -10.07
N ASN A 127 21.33 12.58 -10.30
CA ASN A 127 21.85 12.91 -11.63
C ASN A 127 20.77 12.93 -12.73
N GLY A 128 19.59 13.48 -12.42
CA GLY A 128 18.47 13.61 -13.36
C GLY A 128 17.63 12.33 -13.56
N ASP A 129 17.86 11.27 -12.77
CA ASP A 129 17.16 9.98 -12.95
C ASP A 129 16.80 9.34 -11.61
N ALA A 130 15.96 8.29 -11.64
CA ALA A 130 15.74 7.42 -10.51
C ALA A 130 17.03 6.67 -10.12
N PRO A 131 17.32 6.50 -8.82
CA PRO A 131 18.46 5.68 -8.39
C PRO A 131 18.39 4.26 -8.97
N ARG A 132 19.52 3.70 -9.37
CA ARG A 132 19.58 2.36 -9.99
C ARG A 132 18.98 1.24 -9.14
N ILE A 133 18.94 1.40 -7.83
CA ILE A 133 18.25 0.46 -6.94
C ILE A 133 16.74 0.36 -7.23
N ILE A 134 16.13 1.41 -7.78
CA ILE A 134 14.72 1.38 -8.23
C ILE A 134 14.57 0.44 -9.42
N SER A 135 15.55 0.46 -10.36
CA SER A 135 15.55 -0.51 -11.47
C SER A 135 15.67 -1.96 -10.97
N THR A 136 16.49 -2.20 -9.92
CA THR A 136 16.56 -3.50 -9.26
C THR A 136 15.20 -3.91 -8.68
N PHE A 137 14.56 -2.99 -7.96
CA PHE A 137 13.25 -3.25 -7.33
C PHE A 137 12.19 -3.60 -8.36
N VAL A 138 12.01 -2.77 -9.39
CA VAL A 138 10.94 -2.99 -10.37
C VAL A 138 11.16 -4.25 -11.22
N GLN A 139 12.39 -4.69 -11.40
CA GLN A 139 12.71 -5.94 -12.10
C GLN A 139 12.66 -7.19 -11.22
N SER A 140 12.46 -7.02 -9.90
CA SER A 140 12.36 -8.14 -8.96
C SER A 140 10.96 -8.70 -8.81
N TYR A 141 9.94 -8.07 -9.40
CA TYR A 141 8.54 -8.44 -9.28
C TYR A 141 7.80 -8.35 -10.61
N ASP A 142 6.70 -9.09 -10.74
CA ASP A 142 5.77 -8.96 -11.88
C ASP A 142 4.76 -7.83 -11.62
N PHE A 143 4.78 -6.82 -12.47
CA PHE A 143 3.86 -5.68 -12.41
C PHE A 143 2.71 -5.78 -13.43
N THR A 144 2.59 -6.89 -14.15
CA THR A 144 1.55 -7.06 -15.17
C THR A 144 0.16 -6.85 -14.57
N GLY A 145 -0.62 -5.94 -15.16
CA GLY A 145 -1.97 -5.59 -14.73
C GLY A 145 -2.06 -4.74 -13.46
N LYS A 146 -0.92 -4.40 -12.83
CA LYS A 146 -0.93 -3.51 -11.66
C LYS A 146 -0.91 -2.04 -12.09
N LYS A 147 -1.65 -1.20 -11.36
CA LYS A 147 -1.50 0.26 -11.47
C LYS A 147 -0.18 0.69 -10.85
N VAL A 148 0.59 1.50 -11.56
CA VAL A 148 1.88 2.02 -11.10
C VAL A 148 1.88 3.53 -11.16
N ALA A 149 2.06 4.18 -10.02
CA ALA A 149 2.32 5.61 -9.94
C ALA A 149 3.70 5.84 -9.32
N VAL A 150 4.36 6.91 -9.71
CA VAL A 150 5.66 7.26 -9.15
C VAL A 150 5.65 8.68 -8.59
N PHE A 151 6.36 8.89 -7.49
CA PHE A 151 6.71 10.23 -7.06
C PHE A 151 8.22 10.36 -6.84
N CYS A 152 8.73 11.53 -7.12
CA CYS A 152 10.11 11.81 -6.78
C CYS A 152 10.23 12.97 -5.79
N THR A 153 11.33 13.01 -5.04
CA THR A 153 11.75 14.18 -4.29
C THR A 153 12.98 14.79 -4.95
N SER A 154 12.88 16.07 -5.29
CA SER A 154 13.94 16.78 -6.00
C SER A 154 13.81 18.29 -5.75
N GLY A 155 14.95 18.99 -5.69
CA GLY A 155 14.95 20.45 -5.62
C GLY A 155 14.57 21.14 -6.92
N SER A 156 14.75 20.49 -8.08
CA SER A 156 14.50 21.10 -9.39
C SER A 156 14.05 20.16 -10.50
N SER A 157 14.60 18.94 -10.56
CA SER A 157 14.30 17.99 -11.64
C SER A 157 12.89 17.41 -11.47
N GLY A 158 12.15 17.32 -12.57
CA GLY A 158 10.83 16.67 -12.63
C GLY A 158 10.90 15.15 -12.55
N VAL A 159 9.74 14.50 -12.60
CA VAL A 159 9.59 13.05 -12.54
C VAL A 159 9.57 12.41 -13.94
N GLU A 160 9.33 13.19 -14.98
CA GLU A 160 8.94 12.75 -16.32
C GLU A 160 9.96 11.79 -16.94
N ASP A 161 11.24 12.21 -17.00
CA ASP A 161 12.31 11.39 -17.61
C ASP A 161 12.52 10.07 -16.89
N SER A 162 12.53 10.11 -15.56
CA SER A 162 12.69 8.90 -14.74
C SER A 162 11.48 7.98 -14.83
N GLN A 163 10.27 8.54 -14.88
CA GLN A 163 9.05 7.76 -15.07
C GLN A 163 9.03 7.06 -16.42
N GLU A 164 9.43 7.74 -17.51
CA GLU A 164 9.43 7.12 -18.84
C GLU A 164 10.42 5.95 -18.93
N LYS A 165 11.60 6.09 -18.33
CA LYS A 165 12.56 4.99 -18.24
C LYS A 165 12.01 3.81 -17.43
N LEU A 166 11.34 4.07 -16.30
CA LEU A 166 10.70 3.01 -15.51
C LEU A 166 9.58 2.33 -16.28
N ARG A 167 8.79 3.09 -17.06
CA ARG A 167 7.77 2.53 -17.94
C ARG A 167 8.36 1.52 -18.92
N GLY A 168 9.54 1.81 -19.48
CA GLY A 168 10.25 0.89 -20.36
C GLY A 168 10.70 -0.41 -19.68
N LEU A 169 10.86 -0.41 -18.36
CA LEU A 169 11.23 -1.61 -17.58
C LEU A 169 10.02 -2.45 -17.15
N LEU A 170 8.80 -1.93 -17.26
CA LEU A 170 7.57 -2.53 -16.72
C LEU A 170 6.52 -2.75 -17.82
N PRO A 171 6.80 -3.59 -18.83
CA PRO A 171 5.81 -3.91 -19.85
C PRO A 171 4.59 -4.58 -19.21
N GLY A 172 3.39 -4.10 -19.52
CA GLY A 172 2.14 -4.63 -18.97
C GLY A 172 1.64 -3.97 -17.68
N ALA A 173 2.40 -3.06 -17.09
CA ALA A 173 1.93 -2.21 -16.00
C ALA A 173 1.07 -1.04 -16.52
N GLU A 174 0.06 -0.67 -15.76
CA GLU A 174 -0.79 0.49 -16.04
C GLU A 174 -0.23 1.74 -15.36
N PHE A 175 0.59 2.51 -16.06
CA PHE A 175 1.20 3.71 -15.51
C PHE A 175 0.19 4.84 -15.36
N ARG A 176 0.22 5.45 -14.17
CA ARG A 176 -0.54 6.64 -13.80
C ARG A 176 0.35 7.88 -13.80
N PRO A 177 -0.22 9.11 -13.83
CA PRO A 177 0.57 10.33 -13.72
C PRO A 177 1.46 10.36 -12.49
N GLY A 178 2.75 10.59 -12.70
CA GLY A 178 3.72 10.77 -11.62
C GLY A 178 3.80 12.23 -11.17
N ILE A 179 4.44 12.46 -10.02
CA ILE A 179 4.59 13.80 -9.48
C ILE A 179 5.98 14.02 -8.85
N ARG A 180 6.47 15.25 -8.91
CA ARG A 180 7.57 15.71 -8.08
C ARG A 180 7.05 16.40 -6.83
N PHE A 181 7.52 15.96 -5.67
CA PHE A 181 7.30 16.65 -4.41
C PHE A 181 8.56 17.33 -3.93
N ASP A 182 8.40 18.43 -3.22
CA ASP A 182 9.42 18.93 -2.34
C ASP A 182 9.45 18.07 -1.06
N ALA A 183 10.55 18.14 -0.29
CA ALA A 183 10.70 17.36 0.94
C ALA A 183 9.61 17.60 2.00
N ALA A 184 8.83 18.66 1.85
CA ALA A 184 7.76 19.09 2.75
C ALA A 184 6.35 18.91 2.15
N ALA A 185 6.13 17.89 1.30
CA ALA A 185 4.81 17.60 0.73
C ALA A 185 3.75 17.41 1.82
N THR A 186 2.64 18.11 1.70
CA THR A 186 1.54 18.06 2.66
C THR A 186 0.55 16.93 2.33
N VAL A 187 -0.30 16.60 3.29
CA VAL A 187 -1.44 15.66 3.08
C VAL A 187 -2.34 16.16 1.94
N ALA A 188 -2.52 17.49 1.80
CA ALA A 188 -3.35 18.07 0.75
C ALA A 188 -2.74 17.85 -0.65
N ASP A 189 -1.42 18.05 -0.78
CA ASP A 189 -0.70 17.84 -2.04
C ASP A 189 -0.78 16.37 -2.49
N VAL A 190 -0.57 15.45 -1.55
CA VAL A 190 -0.66 14.01 -1.84
C VAL A 190 -2.09 13.60 -2.22
N ARG A 191 -3.11 14.13 -1.54
CA ARG A 191 -4.52 13.86 -1.91
C ARG A 191 -4.88 14.38 -3.30
N ALA A 192 -4.43 15.58 -3.65
CA ALA A 192 -4.67 16.15 -4.97
C ALA A 192 -4.05 15.28 -6.07
N TRP A 193 -2.78 14.87 -5.90
CA TRP A 193 -2.12 13.96 -6.81
C TRP A 193 -2.80 12.58 -6.89
N ALA A 194 -3.16 12.00 -5.75
CA ALA A 194 -3.79 10.68 -5.70
C ALA A 194 -5.12 10.65 -6.48
N ALA A 195 -5.90 11.74 -6.38
CA ALA A 195 -7.15 11.90 -7.14
C ALA A 195 -6.89 12.05 -8.65
N GLU A 196 -5.89 12.87 -9.05
CA GLU A 196 -5.50 13.05 -10.45
C GLU A 196 -4.97 11.73 -11.06
N ALA A 197 -4.17 11.00 -10.31
CA ALA A 197 -3.57 9.74 -10.73
C ALA A 197 -4.52 8.53 -10.64
N ASP A 198 -5.73 8.67 -10.11
CA ASP A 198 -6.70 7.57 -9.89
C ASP A 198 -6.07 6.38 -9.13
N ILE A 199 -5.37 6.66 -8.03
CA ILE A 199 -4.67 5.66 -7.20
C ILE A 199 -5.20 5.58 -5.75
N GLY A 200 -6.20 6.39 -5.39
CA GLY A 200 -6.80 6.45 -4.06
C GLY A 200 -8.18 5.80 -3.96
#